data_c3b284a048abc6cad729973d95144a92
#
_entry.id   c3b284a048abc6cad729973d95144a92
#
_cell.length_a   1.000
_cell.length_b   1.000
_cell.length_c   1.000
_cell.angle_alpha   90.00
_cell.angle_beta   90.00
_cell.angle_gamma   90.00
#
_symmetry.space_group_name_H-M   'P 1'
#
loop_
_entity.id
_entity.type
_entity.pdbx_description
1 polymer ?
#
loop_
_entity_poly.entity_id
_entity_poly.type
_entity_poly.pdbx_seq_one_letter_code
_entity_poly.pdbx_strand_id
1 'polypeptide(L)'
;MGWTRQEVKAKAKAAMSASYWKMFIASILLTAVAGGTPYIIEAVFSPAPMPIDVDYATVTNVILGTSVFAGVLELLWLFLIAAPLEIGVTKYYIQASEDSNAAMDRCFDGFRYNWKNVVWIYFLMVMKLFLWSLLFVVPGIIKAFEYSMIPYLLAENPNMTAKEAFETSKKMTDNEKWNLFVLGLSFIGWYLLGLLCCGVGTIFVAPYVRATEVQVYFALKTKLIPNTPDKQVVNE
;
A
#
# COMPACT_ATOMS: atom_id res chain seq x y z
N MET A 1 7.65 -4.16 -26.29
CA MET A 1 6.78 -5.31 -25.92
C MET A 1 6.08 -4.98 -24.62
N GLY A 2 4.74 -5.09 -24.56
CA GLY A 2 3.98 -4.89 -23.33
C GLY A 2 4.14 -6.09 -22.40
N TRP A 3 4.09 -5.87 -21.08
CA TRP A 3 4.08 -6.94 -20.09
C TRP A 3 2.76 -7.75 -20.14
N THR A 4 2.83 -9.03 -19.81
CA THR A 4 1.67 -9.90 -19.73
C THR A 4 1.37 -10.27 -18.28
N ARG A 5 0.08 -10.43 -17.95
CA ARG A 5 -0.37 -10.82 -16.60
C ARG A 5 0.23 -12.15 -16.15
N GLN A 6 0.38 -13.09 -17.08
CA GLN A 6 0.97 -14.41 -16.80
C GLN A 6 2.45 -14.30 -16.45
N GLU A 7 3.21 -13.50 -17.19
CA GLU A 7 4.62 -13.25 -16.93
C GLU A 7 4.88 -12.62 -15.57
N VAL A 8 4.14 -11.55 -15.24
CA VAL A 8 4.27 -10.86 -13.97
C VAL A 8 3.94 -11.79 -12.79
N LYS A 9 2.87 -12.58 -12.90
CA LYS A 9 2.48 -13.58 -11.90
C LYS A 9 3.50 -14.71 -11.76
N ALA A 10 4.10 -15.16 -12.87
CA ALA A 10 5.14 -16.18 -12.84
C ALA A 10 6.42 -15.67 -12.15
N LYS A 11 6.87 -14.46 -12.48
CA LYS A 11 8.01 -13.81 -11.83
C LYS A 11 7.75 -13.58 -10.33
N ALA A 12 6.55 -13.13 -9.95
CA ALA A 12 6.16 -12.99 -8.55
C ALA A 12 6.22 -14.32 -7.79
N LYS A 13 5.74 -15.40 -8.40
CA LYS A 13 5.82 -16.75 -7.82
C LYS A 13 7.25 -17.22 -7.64
N ALA A 14 8.12 -16.93 -8.60
CA ALA A 14 9.54 -17.27 -8.52
C ALA A 14 10.24 -16.49 -7.39
N ALA A 15 10.02 -15.18 -7.29
CA ALA A 15 10.54 -14.34 -6.20
C ALA A 15 10.05 -14.82 -4.83
N MET A 16 8.76 -15.16 -4.71
CA MET A 16 8.19 -15.67 -3.47
C MET A 16 8.77 -17.02 -3.06
N SER A 17 9.04 -17.94 -4.01
CA SER A 17 9.53 -19.28 -3.67
C SER A 17 10.85 -19.25 -2.88
N ALA A 18 11.67 -18.24 -3.11
CA ALA A 18 12.95 -18.04 -2.43
C ALA A 18 12.82 -17.41 -1.03
N SER A 19 11.79 -16.56 -0.80
CA SER A 19 11.69 -15.73 0.41
C SER A 19 10.27 -15.67 1.00
N TYR A 20 9.44 -16.69 0.76
CA TYR A 20 8.02 -16.72 1.12
C TYR A 20 7.75 -16.32 2.57
N TRP A 21 8.41 -16.95 3.53
CA TRP A 21 8.16 -16.70 4.96
C TRP A 21 8.51 -15.29 5.39
N LYS A 22 9.59 -14.73 4.84
CA LYS A 22 9.98 -13.34 5.12
C LYS A 22 8.96 -12.36 4.54
N MET A 23 8.51 -12.55 3.29
CA MET A 23 7.46 -11.75 2.65
C MET A 23 6.12 -11.87 3.39
N PHE A 24 5.79 -13.07 3.85
CA PHE A 24 4.60 -13.33 4.65
C PHE A 24 4.62 -12.56 5.97
N ILE A 25 5.73 -12.61 6.72
CA ILE A 25 5.89 -11.86 7.96
C ILE A 25 5.79 -10.34 7.70
N ALA A 26 6.42 -9.83 6.64
CA ALA A 26 6.33 -8.42 6.27
C ALA A 26 4.88 -7.99 5.94
N SER A 27 4.11 -8.85 5.27
CA SER A 27 2.68 -8.59 5.01
C SER A 27 1.85 -8.61 6.29
N ILE A 28 2.10 -9.56 7.20
CA ILE A 28 1.41 -9.62 8.51
C ILE A 28 1.72 -8.37 9.32
N LEU A 29 3.00 -7.97 9.38
CA LEU A 29 3.41 -6.77 10.10
C LEU A 29 2.62 -5.55 9.61
N LEU A 30 2.55 -5.36 8.29
CA LEU A 30 1.80 -4.24 7.72
C LEU A 30 0.30 -4.36 7.99
N THR A 31 -0.28 -5.54 7.82
CA THR A 31 -1.72 -5.76 8.08
C THR A 31 -2.07 -5.55 9.55
N ALA A 32 -1.22 -6.00 10.47
CA ALA A 32 -1.41 -5.79 11.90
C ALA A 32 -1.34 -4.32 12.30
N VAL A 33 -0.38 -3.59 11.74
CA VAL A 33 -0.20 -2.16 12.03
C VAL A 33 -1.25 -1.29 11.33
N ALA A 34 -1.56 -1.55 10.06
CA ALA A 34 -2.53 -0.75 9.32
C ALA A 34 -3.98 -1.13 9.61
N GLY A 35 -4.26 -2.41 9.92
CA GLY A 35 -5.62 -2.93 10.10
C GLY A 35 -6.03 -3.17 11.55
N GLY A 36 -5.09 -3.34 12.48
CA GLY A 36 -5.40 -3.67 13.89
C GLY A 36 -5.71 -2.47 14.77
N THR A 37 -5.22 -1.30 14.40
CA THR A 37 -5.35 -0.08 15.23
C THR A 37 -6.75 0.51 15.30
N PRO A 38 -7.57 0.53 14.22
CA PRO A 38 -8.94 0.98 14.32
C PRO A 38 -9.71 0.27 15.44
N TYR A 39 -9.57 -1.06 15.54
CA TYR A 39 -10.22 -1.85 16.58
C TYR A 39 -9.75 -1.52 17.99
N ILE A 40 -8.45 -1.25 18.17
CA ILE A 40 -7.89 -0.87 19.48
C ILE A 40 -8.36 0.53 19.88
N ILE A 41 -8.31 1.49 18.96
CA ILE A 41 -8.77 2.86 19.20
C ILE A 41 -10.26 2.86 19.51
N GLU A 42 -11.06 2.15 18.73
CA GLU A 42 -12.49 2.02 18.96
C GLU A 42 -12.80 1.36 20.29
N ALA A 43 -12.09 0.29 20.67
CA ALA A 43 -12.27 -0.38 21.96
C ALA A 43 -11.89 0.51 23.16
N VAL A 44 -10.86 1.34 23.04
CA VAL A 44 -10.42 2.25 24.10
C VAL A 44 -11.35 3.46 24.23
N PHE A 45 -11.86 3.98 23.11
CA PHE A 45 -12.70 5.18 23.08
C PHE A 45 -14.19 4.86 22.92
N SER A 46 -14.60 3.57 22.96
CA SER A 46 -16.01 3.21 23.07
C SER A 46 -16.61 3.84 24.33
N PRO A 47 -17.71 4.58 24.20
CA PRO A 47 -18.37 5.13 25.37
C PRO A 47 -18.78 4.00 26.32
N ALA A 48 -18.40 4.13 27.59
CA ALA A 48 -18.84 3.20 28.64
C ALA A 48 -20.39 3.15 28.68
N PRO A 49 -21.01 2.03 29.13
CA PRO A 49 -22.44 1.96 29.24
C PRO A 49 -22.94 3.11 30.12
N MET A 50 -23.76 3.99 29.52
CA MET A 50 -24.24 5.20 30.16
C MET A 50 -25.40 4.88 31.13
N PRO A 51 -25.52 5.66 32.22
CA PRO A 51 -26.68 5.56 33.11
C PRO A 51 -27.98 5.81 32.34
N ILE A 52 -29.07 5.17 32.79
CA ILE A 52 -30.37 5.21 32.12
C ILE A 52 -31.01 6.61 32.10
N ASP A 53 -30.54 7.53 32.95
CA ASP A 53 -31.12 8.86 33.15
C ASP A 53 -30.40 9.99 32.39
N VAL A 54 -29.55 9.66 31.38
CA VAL A 54 -28.84 10.69 30.60
C VAL A 54 -29.70 11.12 29.43
N ASP A 55 -29.82 12.45 29.21
CA ASP A 55 -30.60 13.00 28.11
C ASP A 55 -29.95 12.69 26.72
N TYR A 56 -30.80 12.58 25.68
CA TYR A 56 -30.33 12.23 24.31
C TYR A 56 -29.31 13.20 23.75
N ALA A 57 -29.39 14.50 24.11
CA ALA A 57 -28.45 15.49 23.64
C ALA A 57 -27.05 15.25 24.21
N THR A 58 -26.94 14.94 25.49
CA THR A 58 -25.68 14.60 26.15
C THR A 58 -25.09 13.30 25.57
N VAL A 59 -25.92 12.27 25.38
CA VAL A 59 -25.50 11.00 24.75
C VAL A 59 -24.95 11.26 23.35
N THR A 60 -25.68 12.02 22.53
CA THR A 60 -25.25 12.35 21.16
C THR A 60 -23.95 13.13 21.13
N ASN A 61 -23.78 14.13 22.01
CA ASN A 61 -22.56 14.94 22.07
C ASN A 61 -21.35 14.12 22.51
N VAL A 62 -21.50 13.19 23.46
CA VAL A 62 -20.42 12.30 23.90
C VAL A 62 -20.03 11.34 22.78
N ILE A 63 -21.00 10.70 22.12
CA ILE A 63 -20.73 9.78 21.00
C ILE A 63 -20.04 10.52 19.85
N LEU A 64 -20.54 11.70 19.45
CA LEU A 64 -19.91 12.50 18.40
C LEU A 64 -18.51 12.93 18.79
N GLY A 65 -18.30 13.39 20.02
CA GLY A 65 -16.99 13.83 20.50
C GLY A 65 -15.96 12.71 20.52
N THR A 66 -16.33 11.53 21.05
CA THR A 66 -15.43 10.37 21.08
C THR A 66 -15.13 9.84 19.68
N SER A 67 -16.14 9.78 18.80
CA SER A 67 -15.94 9.33 17.41
C SER A 67 -15.07 10.26 16.60
N VAL A 68 -15.23 11.58 16.74
CA VAL A 68 -14.37 12.58 16.07
C VAL A 68 -12.94 12.48 16.58
N PHE A 69 -12.74 12.36 17.90
CA PHE A 69 -11.41 12.23 18.49
C PHE A 69 -10.72 10.93 18.05
N ALA A 70 -11.42 9.79 18.07
CA ALA A 70 -10.94 8.53 17.56
C ALA A 70 -10.55 8.62 16.07
N GLY A 71 -11.39 9.24 15.24
CA GLY A 71 -11.11 9.43 13.82
C GLY A 71 -9.87 10.30 13.56
N VAL A 72 -9.63 11.34 14.38
CA VAL A 72 -8.38 12.13 14.29
C VAL A 72 -7.17 11.28 14.65
N LEU A 73 -7.24 10.47 15.69
CA LEU A 73 -6.16 9.55 16.08
C LEU A 73 -5.87 8.51 14.98
N GLU A 74 -6.91 7.96 14.34
CA GLU A 74 -6.77 7.04 13.21
C GLU A 74 -6.07 7.70 12.01
N LEU A 75 -6.44 8.92 11.67
CA LEU A 75 -5.79 9.67 10.61
C LEU A 75 -4.31 9.95 10.94
N LEU A 76 -4.01 10.36 12.17
CA LEU A 76 -2.63 10.56 12.61
C LEU A 76 -1.83 9.25 12.53
N TRP A 77 -2.41 8.14 12.98
CA TRP A 77 -1.80 6.83 12.89
C TRP A 77 -1.54 6.42 11.43
N LEU A 78 -2.54 6.57 10.57
CA LEU A 78 -2.43 6.25 9.14
C LEU A 78 -1.26 6.98 8.48
N PHE A 79 -1.12 8.29 8.72
CA PHE A 79 -0.09 9.08 8.05
C PHE A 79 1.27 8.98 8.73
N LEU A 80 1.34 8.92 10.05
CA LEU A 80 2.62 8.96 10.77
C LEU A 80 3.26 7.58 10.91
N ILE A 81 2.47 6.51 10.93
CA ILE A 81 2.98 5.16 11.19
C ILE A 81 2.72 4.22 10.01
N ALA A 82 1.46 4.09 9.57
CA ALA A 82 1.12 3.12 8.53
C ALA A 82 1.74 3.49 7.17
N ALA A 83 1.74 4.76 6.76
CA ALA A 83 2.30 5.19 5.49
C ALA A 83 3.83 4.97 5.39
N PRO A 84 4.68 5.37 6.35
CA PRO A 84 6.10 5.06 6.30
C PRO A 84 6.38 3.56 6.35
N LEU A 85 5.61 2.80 7.14
CA LEU A 85 5.76 1.35 7.20
C LEU A 85 5.42 0.69 5.86
N GLU A 86 4.35 1.13 5.20
CA GLU A 86 3.98 0.62 3.87
C GLU A 86 5.10 0.83 2.85
N ILE A 87 5.73 2.00 2.85
CA ILE A 87 6.86 2.30 1.97
C ILE A 87 8.08 1.45 2.32
N GLY A 88 8.37 1.25 3.60
CA GLY A 88 9.44 0.36 4.05
C GLY A 88 9.19 -1.09 3.62
N VAL A 89 7.99 -1.61 3.83
CA VAL A 89 7.60 -2.95 3.37
C VAL A 89 7.67 -3.05 1.85
N THR A 90 7.21 -2.05 1.11
CA THR A 90 7.33 -2.00 -0.35
C THR A 90 8.79 -2.07 -0.79
N LYS A 91 9.69 -1.33 -0.14
CA LYS A 91 11.13 -1.39 -0.38
C LYS A 91 11.71 -2.78 -0.13
N TYR A 92 11.31 -3.42 0.97
CA TYR A 92 11.69 -4.79 1.25
C TYR A 92 11.25 -5.74 0.12
N TYR A 93 10.01 -5.62 -0.38
CA TYR A 93 9.51 -6.45 -1.48
C TYR A 93 10.24 -6.22 -2.79
N ILE A 94 10.61 -4.97 -3.10
CA ILE A 94 11.45 -4.62 -4.26
C ILE A 94 12.78 -5.37 -4.16
N GLN A 95 13.48 -5.24 -3.04
CA GLN A 95 14.77 -5.88 -2.82
C GLN A 95 14.69 -7.41 -2.78
N ALA A 96 13.68 -7.97 -2.11
CA ALA A 96 13.47 -9.42 -2.04
C ALA A 96 13.10 -10.03 -3.40
N SER A 97 12.63 -9.23 -4.36
CA SER A 97 12.41 -9.65 -5.75
C SER A 97 13.69 -9.65 -6.58
N GLU A 98 14.71 -8.88 -6.17
CA GLU A 98 16.03 -8.82 -6.82
C GLU A 98 17.03 -9.76 -6.12
N ASP A 99 16.99 -9.83 -4.78
CA ASP A 99 17.87 -10.66 -3.96
C ASP A 99 17.08 -11.41 -2.89
N SER A 100 17.13 -12.73 -2.91
CA SER A 100 16.48 -13.61 -1.93
C SER A 100 16.99 -13.40 -0.48
N ASN A 101 18.18 -12.82 -0.31
CA ASN A 101 18.79 -12.54 1.00
C ASN A 101 18.45 -11.14 1.54
N ALA A 102 17.49 -10.43 0.93
CA ALA A 102 17.08 -9.11 1.43
C ALA A 102 16.81 -9.14 2.95
N ALA A 103 17.36 -8.14 3.65
CA ALA A 103 17.25 -8.03 5.07
C ALA A 103 15.87 -7.46 5.48
N MET A 104 15.22 -8.05 6.47
CA MET A 104 13.90 -7.62 6.93
C MET A 104 13.89 -6.26 7.62
N ASP A 105 15.05 -5.75 8.08
CA ASP A 105 15.17 -4.41 8.68
C ASP A 105 14.78 -3.30 7.69
N ARG A 106 14.84 -3.57 6.40
CA ARG A 106 14.37 -2.68 5.32
C ARG A 106 12.90 -2.29 5.41
N CYS A 107 12.08 -3.11 6.07
CA CYS A 107 10.69 -2.77 6.35
C CYS A 107 10.54 -1.46 7.14
N PHE A 108 11.56 -1.06 7.89
CA PHE A 108 11.57 0.17 8.69
C PHE A 108 12.29 1.35 8.00
N ASP A 109 12.79 1.16 6.80
CA ASP A 109 13.50 2.22 6.05
C ASP A 109 12.63 3.44 5.76
N GLY A 110 11.32 3.28 5.66
CA GLY A 110 10.38 4.40 5.51
C GLY A 110 10.41 5.40 6.67
N PHE A 111 10.86 4.97 7.87
CA PHE A 111 11.07 5.86 9.03
C PHE A 111 12.48 6.46 9.08
N ARG A 112 13.47 5.82 8.46
CA ARG A 112 14.89 6.22 8.51
C ARG A 112 15.20 7.33 7.51
N TYR A 113 14.61 7.27 6.31
CA TYR A 113 14.98 8.17 5.20
C TYR A 113 13.84 9.14 4.90
N ASN A 114 14.05 10.42 5.25
CA ASN A 114 13.16 11.55 4.92
C ASN A 114 11.66 11.26 5.12
N TRP A 115 11.33 10.66 6.27
CA TRP A 115 9.96 10.22 6.59
C TRP A 115 8.92 11.35 6.46
N LYS A 116 9.31 12.61 6.73
CA LYS A 116 8.42 13.78 6.59
C LYS A 116 7.97 13.97 5.14
N ASN A 117 8.88 13.80 4.19
CA ASN A 117 8.55 13.90 2.77
C ASN A 117 7.64 12.74 2.33
N VAL A 118 7.95 11.53 2.81
CA VAL A 118 7.12 10.34 2.58
C VAL A 118 5.70 10.56 3.07
N VAL A 119 5.53 10.99 4.32
CA VAL A 119 4.23 11.30 4.93
C VAL A 119 3.51 12.39 4.14
N TRP A 120 4.21 13.45 3.75
CA TRP A 120 3.63 14.56 3.00
C TRP A 120 3.11 14.14 1.63
N ILE A 121 3.89 13.36 0.86
CA ILE A 121 3.48 12.90 -0.46
C ILE A 121 2.32 11.91 -0.35
N TYR A 122 2.36 11.00 0.65
CA TYR A 122 1.28 10.06 0.91
C TYR A 122 -0.02 10.78 1.30
N PHE A 123 0.07 11.80 2.16
CA PHE A 123 -1.05 12.66 2.50
C PHE A 123 -1.65 13.34 1.27
N LEU A 124 -0.82 13.95 0.42
CA LEU A 124 -1.29 14.58 -0.83
C LEU A 124 -1.95 13.56 -1.76
N MET A 125 -1.43 12.33 -1.84
CA MET A 125 -2.01 11.26 -2.63
C MET A 125 -3.41 10.92 -2.13
N VAL A 126 -3.57 10.66 -0.84
CA VAL A 126 -4.87 10.32 -0.24
C VAL A 126 -5.87 11.46 -0.40
N MET A 127 -5.45 12.71 -0.14
CA MET A 127 -6.30 13.90 -0.31
C MET A 127 -6.77 14.07 -1.76
N LYS A 128 -5.88 13.90 -2.73
CA LYS A 128 -6.26 13.96 -4.16
C LYS A 128 -7.23 12.84 -4.53
N LEU A 129 -6.98 11.61 -4.06
CA LEU A 129 -7.88 10.49 -4.29
C LEU A 129 -9.26 10.75 -3.67
N PHE A 130 -9.29 11.25 -2.44
CA PHE A 130 -10.53 11.60 -1.75
C PHE A 130 -11.34 12.65 -2.53
N LEU A 131 -10.69 13.75 -2.97
CA LEU A 131 -11.35 14.79 -3.77
C LEU A 131 -11.94 14.23 -5.08
N TRP A 132 -11.19 13.41 -5.80
CA TRP A 132 -11.67 12.80 -7.04
C TRP A 132 -12.79 11.81 -6.80
N SER A 133 -12.75 11.05 -5.70
CA SER A 133 -13.80 10.10 -5.33
C SER A 133 -15.08 10.81 -4.89
N LEU A 134 -14.94 11.99 -4.26
CA LEU A 134 -16.08 12.82 -3.88
C LEU A 134 -16.81 13.40 -5.10
N LEU A 135 -16.05 13.74 -6.15
CA LEU A 135 -16.63 14.28 -7.38
C LEU A 135 -17.40 13.20 -8.14
N PHE A 136 -16.77 12.08 -8.44
CA PHE A 136 -17.40 10.88 -9.04
C PHE A 136 -16.55 9.64 -8.77
N VAL A 137 -17.22 8.50 -8.59
CA VAL A 137 -16.54 7.20 -8.31
C VAL A 137 -15.62 6.78 -9.45
N VAL A 138 -16.08 6.92 -10.72
CA VAL A 138 -15.29 6.49 -11.90
C VAL A 138 -13.98 7.27 -12.06
N PRO A 139 -13.95 8.62 -12.02
CA PRO A 139 -12.70 9.36 -11.99
C PRO A 139 -11.80 9.01 -10.80
N GLY A 140 -12.38 8.76 -9.63
CA GLY A 140 -11.65 8.32 -8.44
C GLY A 140 -10.88 7.01 -8.71
N ILE A 141 -11.51 6.01 -9.30
CA ILE A 141 -10.87 4.74 -9.68
C ILE A 141 -9.74 4.96 -10.69
N ILE A 142 -9.98 5.78 -11.73
CA ILE A 142 -8.94 6.09 -12.73
C ILE A 142 -7.71 6.74 -12.08
N LYS A 143 -7.94 7.66 -11.14
CA LYS A 143 -6.86 8.33 -10.39
C LYS A 143 -6.17 7.40 -9.38
N ALA A 144 -6.88 6.44 -8.81
CA ALA A 144 -6.27 5.43 -7.96
C ALA A 144 -5.23 4.61 -8.74
N PHE A 145 -5.55 4.18 -9.97
CA PHE A 145 -4.55 3.52 -10.83
C PHE A 145 -3.41 4.45 -11.25
N GLU A 146 -3.71 5.74 -11.51
CA GLU A 146 -2.70 6.72 -11.89
C GLU A 146 -1.67 6.97 -10.77
N TYR A 147 -2.08 6.89 -9.52
CA TYR A 147 -1.22 7.11 -8.35
C TYR A 147 -0.69 5.81 -7.71
N SER A 148 -1.07 4.66 -8.24
CA SER A 148 -0.73 3.35 -7.67
C SER A 148 0.78 3.07 -7.58
N MET A 149 1.60 3.72 -8.42
CA MET A 149 3.05 3.52 -8.42
C MET A 149 3.81 4.46 -7.46
N ILE A 150 3.14 5.43 -6.83
CA ILE A 150 3.79 6.38 -5.90
C ILE A 150 4.49 5.68 -4.73
N PRO A 151 3.89 4.69 -4.02
CA PRO A 151 4.58 4.00 -2.93
C PRO A 151 5.89 3.33 -3.37
N TYR A 152 5.92 2.77 -4.58
CA TYR A 152 7.12 2.12 -5.14
C TYR A 152 8.22 3.12 -5.50
N LEU A 153 7.83 4.26 -6.06
CA LEU A 153 8.76 5.35 -6.37
C LEU A 153 9.40 5.92 -5.10
N LEU A 154 8.60 6.13 -4.06
CA LEU A 154 9.09 6.60 -2.76
C LEU A 154 9.94 5.56 -2.02
N ALA A 155 9.66 4.27 -2.21
CA ALA A 155 10.46 3.18 -1.65
C ALA A 155 11.88 3.15 -2.23
N GLU A 156 12.04 3.49 -3.52
CA GLU A 156 13.36 3.62 -4.16
C GLU A 156 14.02 4.99 -3.89
N ASN A 157 13.24 6.07 -3.97
CA ASN A 157 13.76 7.42 -3.77
C ASN A 157 12.86 8.24 -2.83
N PRO A 158 13.09 8.17 -1.50
CA PRO A 158 12.30 8.90 -0.51
C PRO A 158 12.51 10.43 -0.55
N ASN A 159 13.52 10.90 -1.29
CA ASN A 159 13.82 12.33 -1.46
C ASN A 159 13.14 12.96 -2.69
N MET A 160 12.39 12.17 -3.46
CA MET A 160 11.65 12.64 -4.63
C MET A 160 10.67 13.76 -4.25
N THR A 161 10.53 14.77 -5.11
CA THR A 161 9.53 15.81 -4.88
C THR A 161 8.12 15.29 -5.17
N ALA A 162 7.12 15.89 -4.52
CA ALA A 162 5.72 15.49 -4.75
C ALA A 162 5.36 15.58 -6.25
N LYS A 163 5.76 16.67 -6.93
CA LYS A 163 5.49 16.86 -8.35
C LYS A 163 6.08 15.71 -9.19
N GLU A 164 7.35 15.37 -8.96
CA GLU A 164 8.02 14.27 -9.65
C GLU A 164 7.33 12.93 -9.41
N ALA A 165 6.96 12.62 -8.16
CA ALA A 165 6.28 11.37 -7.81
C ALA A 165 4.96 11.22 -8.55
N PHE A 166 4.13 12.27 -8.57
CA PHE A 166 2.84 12.25 -9.28
C PHE A 166 3.00 12.19 -10.80
N GLU A 167 3.91 12.96 -11.37
CA GLU A 167 4.15 12.97 -12.82
C GLU A 167 4.74 11.64 -13.29
N THR A 168 5.70 11.08 -12.56
CA THR A 168 6.32 9.79 -12.91
C THR A 168 5.32 8.66 -12.80
N SER A 169 4.55 8.57 -11.71
CA SER A 169 3.50 7.57 -11.54
C SER A 169 2.46 7.65 -12.66
N LYS A 170 2.03 8.86 -13.02
CA LYS A 170 1.11 9.08 -14.14
C LYS A 170 1.68 8.60 -15.47
N LYS A 171 2.95 8.93 -15.78
CA LYS A 171 3.64 8.48 -17.01
C LYS A 171 3.80 6.96 -17.05
N MET A 172 4.14 6.33 -15.92
CA MET A 172 4.27 4.88 -15.83
C MET A 172 2.96 4.15 -16.13
N THR A 173 1.85 4.65 -15.60
CA THR A 173 0.52 4.03 -15.73
C THR A 173 -0.24 4.46 -16.98
N ASP A 174 0.34 5.37 -17.78
CA ASP A 174 -0.29 5.80 -19.03
C ASP A 174 -0.44 4.63 -20.02
N ASN A 175 -1.65 4.50 -20.59
CA ASN A 175 -2.09 3.38 -21.44
C ASN A 175 -2.06 1.97 -20.77
N GLU A 176 -1.77 1.87 -19.45
CA GLU A 176 -1.74 0.60 -18.73
C GLU A 176 -2.87 0.48 -17.69
N LYS A 177 -3.68 1.51 -17.50
CA LYS A 177 -4.74 1.54 -16.49
C LYS A 177 -5.71 0.38 -16.63
N TRP A 178 -6.07 0.02 -17.85
CA TRP A 178 -6.93 -1.13 -18.14
C TRP A 178 -6.28 -2.46 -17.77
N ASN A 179 -4.99 -2.63 -18.09
CA ASN A 179 -4.24 -3.83 -17.74
C ASN A 179 -4.11 -3.99 -16.22
N LEU A 180 -3.88 -2.87 -15.50
CA LEU A 180 -3.85 -2.83 -14.04
C LEU A 180 -5.21 -3.18 -13.43
N PHE A 181 -6.29 -2.63 -13.97
CA PHE A 181 -7.65 -2.94 -13.55
C PHE A 181 -7.98 -4.43 -13.71
N VAL A 182 -7.71 -5.00 -14.89
CA VAL A 182 -7.96 -6.44 -15.13
C VAL A 182 -7.06 -7.32 -14.28
N LEU A 183 -5.82 -6.89 -14.00
CA LEU A 183 -4.95 -7.59 -13.05
C LEU A 183 -5.58 -7.60 -11.64
N GLY A 184 -6.06 -6.45 -11.15
CA GLY A 184 -6.78 -6.34 -9.88
C GLY A 184 -8.00 -7.25 -9.81
N LEU A 185 -8.85 -7.25 -10.87
CA LEU A 185 -9.98 -8.17 -10.98
C LEU A 185 -9.57 -9.63 -10.86
N SER A 186 -8.40 -10.00 -11.41
CA SER A 186 -7.91 -11.37 -11.32
C SER A 186 -7.54 -11.83 -9.91
N PHE A 187 -7.38 -10.91 -8.95
CA PHE A 187 -7.13 -11.23 -7.55
C PHE A 187 -8.43 -11.32 -6.73
N ILE A 188 -9.54 -10.78 -7.22
CA ILE A 188 -10.83 -10.85 -6.52
C ILE A 188 -11.22 -12.30 -6.24
N GLY A 189 -11.02 -13.21 -7.21
CA GLY A 189 -11.27 -14.63 -7.01
C GLY A 189 -10.47 -15.24 -5.85
N TRP A 190 -9.20 -14.85 -5.71
CA TRP A 190 -8.34 -15.29 -4.62
C TRP A 190 -8.79 -14.72 -3.27
N TYR A 191 -9.21 -13.45 -3.23
CA TYR A 191 -9.74 -12.84 -2.01
C TYR A 191 -11.08 -13.46 -1.61
N LEU A 192 -11.96 -13.79 -2.56
CA LEU A 192 -13.21 -14.50 -2.29
C LEU A 192 -12.96 -15.90 -1.72
N LEU A 193 -12.01 -16.64 -2.28
CA LEU A 193 -11.60 -17.94 -1.72
C LEU A 193 -11.02 -17.79 -0.32
N GLY A 194 -10.19 -16.76 -0.09
CA GLY A 194 -9.64 -16.46 1.22
C GLY A 194 -10.70 -16.10 2.26
N LEU A 195 -11.76 -15.40 1.83
CA LEU A 195 -12.90 -15.05 2.68
C LEU A 195 -13.73 -16.28 3.05
N LEU A 196 -13.94 -17.21 2.13
CA LEU A 196 -14.62 -18.49 2.40
C LEU A 196 -13.90 -19.32 3.47
N CYS A 197 -12.57 -19.19 3.59
CA CYS A 197 -11.77 -19.80 4.67
C CYS A 197 -11.80 -18.96 5.95
N CYS A 198 -12.96 -18.43 6.36
CA CYS A 198 -13.15 -17.59 7.56
C CYS A 198 -12.25 -16.33 7.58
N GLY A 199 -11.88 -15.81 6.41
CA GLY A 199 -11.01 -14.64 6.27
C GLY A 199 -9.51 -14.91 6.46
N VAL A 200 -9.11 -16.00 7.12
CA VAL A 200 -7.69 -16.35 7.34
C VAL A 200 -6.93 -16.52 6.02
N GLY A 201 -7.61 -17.01 4.98
CA GLY A 201 -7.01 -17.19 3.65
C GLY A 201 -6.54 -15.88 3.01
N THR A 202 -7.13 -14.75 3.34
CA THR A 202 -6.73 -13.44 2.79
C THR A 202 -5.31 -13.05 3.19
N ILE A 203 -4.86 -13.45 4.40
CA ILE A 203 -3.51 -13.21 4.91
C ILE A 203 -2.47 -13.91 4.03
N PHE A 204 -2.78 -15.10 3.52
CA PHE A 204 -1.90 -15.87 2.63
C PHE A 204 -1.90 -15.33 1.19
N VAL A 205 -2.97 -14.67 0.77
CA VAL A 205 -3.07 -14.04 -0.57
C VAL A 205 -2.29 -12.72 -0.62
N ALA A 206 -2.23 -11.96 0.48
CA ALA A 206 -1.60 -10.65 0.54
C ALA A 206 -0.14 -10.62 0.02
N PRO A 207 0.80 -11.51 0.44
CA PRO A 207 2.17 -11.49 -0.06
C PRO A 207 2.25 -11.76 -1.57
N TYR A 208 1.37 -12.61 -2.11
CA TYR A 208 1.32 -12.89 -3.55
C TYR A 208 0.88 -11.67 -4.36
N VAL A 209 -0.13 -10.96 -3.90
CA VAL A 209 -0.60 -9.72 -4.56
C VAL A 209 0.51 -8.68 -4.55
N ARG A 210 1.13 -8.40 -3.40
CA ARG A 210 2.23 -7.43 -3.27
C ARG A 210 3.45 -7.79 -4.12
N ALA A 211 3.85 -9.06 -4.11
CA ALA A 211 4.94 -9.52 -4.98
C ALA A 211 4.61 -9.32 -6.47
N THR A 212 3.33 -9.52 -6.86
CA THR A 212 2.90 -9.29 -8.25
C THR A 212 2.91 -7.81 -8.60
N GLU A 213 2.47 -6.95 -7.70
CA GLU A 213 2.50 -5.50 -7.89
C GLU A 213 3.93 -4.96 -8.06
N VAL A 214 4.91 -5.49 -7.32
CA VAL A 214 6.33 -5.15 -7.51
C VAL A 214 6.80 -5.54 -8.90
N GLN A 215 6.42 -6.73 -9.43
CA GLN A 215 6.79 -7.12 -10.78
C GLN A 215 6.13 -6.22 -11.85
N VAL A 216 4.90 -5.76 -11.60
CA VAL A 216 4.25 -4.75 -12.44
C VAL A 216 5.05 -3.44 -12.41
N TYR A 217 5.46 -2.99 -11.23
CA TYR A 217 6.28 -1.79 -11.09
C TYR A 217 7.58 -1.89 -11.92
N PHE A 218 8.31 -3.00 -11.85
CA PHE A 218 9.51 -3.23 -12.66
C PHE A 218 9.20 -3.19 -14.16
N ALA A 219 8.11 -3.82 -14.59
CA ALA A 219 7.71 -3.82 -15.98
C ALA A 219 7.36 -2.41 -16.50
N LEU A 220 6.66 -1.61 -15.69
CA LEU A 220 6.32 -0.23 -16.03
C LEU A 220 7.54 0.69 -15.98
N LYS A 221 8.45 0.47 -15.04
CA LYS A 221 9.72 1.22 -14.93
C LYS A 221 10.60 0.99 -16.16
N THR A 222 10.73 -0.24 -16.60
CA THR A 222 11.49 -0.59 -17.82
C THR A 222 10.89 0.05 -19.07
N LYS A 223 9.57 0.19 -19.13
CA LYS A 223 8.88 0.87 -20.23
C LYS A 223 9.19 2.38 -20.27
N LEU A 224 9.33 3.00 -19.10
CA LEU A 224 9.60 4.44 -19.01
C LEU A 224 11.05 4.79 -19.36
N ILE A 225 11.99 3.87 -19.09
CA ILE A 225 13.43 4.06 -19.31
C ILE A 225 13.93 2.93 -20.25
N PRO A 226 13.61 3.02 -21.57
CA PRO A 226 13.92 1.94 -22.50
C PRO A 226 15.42 1.65 -22.70
N ASN A 227 16.33 2.48 -22.16
CA ASN A 227 17.77 2.45 -22.42
C ASN A 227 18.65 2.72 -21.20
N THR A 228 18.29 2.26 -20.01
CA THR A 228 19.35 2.04 -19.03
C THR A 228 19.92 0.64 -19.30
N PRO A 229 21.18 0.52 -19.78
CA PRO A 229 21.81 -0.79 -19.87
C PRO A 229 21.76 -1.39 -18.46
N ASP A 230 21.21 -2.60 -18.38
CA ASP A 230 21.31 -3.47 -17.25
C ASP A 230 22.68 -3.26 -16.60
N LYS A 231 22.70 -3.11 -15.28
CA LYS A 231 23.95 -3.07 -14.53
C LYS A 231 24.76 -4.29 -14.95
N GLN A 232 25.62 -4.09 -15.95
CA GLN A 232 26.68 -5.04 -16.16
C GLN A 232 27.47 -5.06 -14.86
N VAL A 233 27.40 -6.21 -14.26
CA VAL A 233 28.27 -6.73 -13.23
C VAL A 233 29.65 -6.09 -13.41
N VAL A 234 29.99 -5.14 -12.56
CA VAL A 234 31.38 -4.73 -12.36
C VAL A 234 31.97 -5.83 -11.50
N ASN A 235 32.40 -6.90 -12.17
CA ASN A 235 33.43 -7.79 -11.70
C ASN A 235 34.75 -7.20 -12.26
N GLU A 236 35.43 -6.40 -11.46
CA GLU A 236 36.87 -6.27 -11.44
C GLU A 236 37.31 -5.89 -10.03
#